data_e6e590581f3027dbbb02e9098c78faca
#
_entry.id   e6e590581f3027dbbb02e9098c78faca
#
_cell.length_a   1.000
_cell.length_b   1.000
_cell.length_c   1.000
_cell.angle_alpha   90.00
_cell.angle_beta   90.00
_cell.angle_gamma   90.00
#
_symmetry.space_group_name_H-M   'P 1'
#
loop_
_entity.id
_entity.type
_entity.pdbx_description
1 polymer ?
#
loop_
_entity_poly.entity_id
_entity_poly.type
_entity_poly.pdbx_seq_one_letter_code
_entity_poly.pdbx_strand_id
1 'polypeptide(L)'
;MLMKNTLTLEISPVQGKSRSVDIEVKKVGCSRHAARDIVVTDESLVEIRKDGYQIHQAAGICFRSRYLITNEQTIEVQGPQTSGEVEFVAVVYKGDVFISVGSDHNDRSLVELWTAMLGKVYDTAKSKQMVPAVVAKGAWPYDDVKGHWDDIVLKSYVTASGQKVPYQEYRLADLLDLEYYLSRCSWLREDGSVLLGGSSSILSSVPPDVYQGQSSLKGVTFPPDFHFEMFDPVLKRTIAHSYAVLSLEDPGSLSL
;
A
#
# COMPACT_ATOMS: atom_id res chain seq x y z
N MET A 1 25.25 -16.49 1.97
CA MET A 1 24.95 -15.16 2.51
C MET A 1 23.54 -14.81 2.07
N LEU A 2 22.61 -14.60 3.00
CA LEU A 2 21.25 -14.18 2.64
C LEU A 2 21.32 -12.77 2.03
N MET A 3 20.65 -12.57 0.88
CA MET A 3 20.52 -11.24 0.29
C MET A 3 19.85 -10.31 1.30
N LYS A 4 20.39 -9.10 1.44
CA LYS A 4 19.79 -8.05 2.25
C LYS A 4 18.90 -7.21 1.36
N ASN A 5 17.73 -6.81 1.84
CA ASN A 5 16.94 -5.77 1.19
C ASN A 5 17.02 -4.49 2.03
N THR A 6 17.25 -3.38 1.40
CA THR A 6 17.49 -2.09 2.06
C THR A 6 16.52 -1.06 1.53
N LEU A 7 15.89 -0.32 2.45
CA LEU A 7 15.16 0.91 2.15
C LEU A 7 16.01 2.10 2.58
N THR A 8 16.09 3.11 1.73
CA THR A 8 16.68 4.41 2.06
C THR A 8 15.58 5.34 2.55
N LEU A 9 15.76 5.94 3.74
CA LEU A 9 14.89 7.00 4.24
C LEU A 9 15.65 8.32 4.36
N GLU A 10 15.03 9.39 3.86
CA GLU A 10 15.43 10.79 4.01
C GLU A 10 14.59 11.41 5.15
N ILE A 11 15.10 11.30 6.36
CA ILE A 11 14.39 11.70 7.57
C ILE A 11 14.47 13.22 7.74
N SER A 12 13.31 13.87 7.79
CA SER A 12 13.18 15.32 7.96
C SER A 12 12.40 15.63 9.25
N PRO A 13 13.08 15.78 10.39
CA PRO A 13 12.44 16.14 11.66
C PRO A 13 12.05 17.62 11.69
N VAL A 14 11.06 17.97 12.54
CA VAL A 14 10.69 19.38 12.81
C VAL A 14 11.84 20.13 13.48
N GLN A 15 12.56 19.44 14.37
CA GLN A 15 13.73 19.99 15.04
C GLN A 15 14.96 19.13 14.73
N GLY A 16 16.05 19.78 14.33
CA GLY A 16 17.28 19.09 13.99
C GLY A 16 17.59 19.11 12.50
N LYS A 17 18.59 18.32 12.11
CA LYS A 17 19.04 18.24 10.72
C LYS A 17 18.41 17.03 10.03
N SER A 18 18.02 17.21 8.77
CA SER A 18 17.66 16.09 7.90
C SER A 18 18.86 15.17 7.70
N ARG A 19 18.55 13.87 7.60
CA ARG A 19 19.57 12.83 7.41
C ARG A 19 19.04 11.73 6.51
N SER A 20 19.93 11.12 5.73
CA SER A 20 19.64 9.90 4.99
C SER A 20 20.15 8.68 5.78
N VAL A 21 19.36 7.63 5.79
CA VAL A 21 19.70 6.35 6.44
C VAL A 21 19.28 5.18 5.55
N ASP A 22 20.13 4.17 5.53
CA ASP A 22 19.83 2.90 4.88
C ASP A 22 19.41 1.87 5.95
N ILE A 23 18.24 1.31 5.78
CA ILE A 23 17.60 0.42 6.74
C ILE A 23 17.49 -0.98 6.13
N GLU A 24 18.17 -1.95 6.74
CA GLU A 24 17.98 -3.36 6.39
C GLU A 24 16.58 -3.80 6.80
N VAL A 25 15.72 -4.08 5.80
CA VAL A 25 14.37 -4.57 6.04
C VAL A 25 14.42 -6.02 6.51
N LYS A 26 13.79 -6.31 7.64
CA LYS A 26 13.71 -7.65 8.23
C LYS A 26 12.31 -8.24 8.12
N LYS A 27 11.28 -7.41 8.26
CA LYS A 27 9.89 -7.85 8.27
C LYS A 27 8.97 -6.80 7.67
N VAL A 28 8.02 -7.22 6.84
CA VAL A 28 7.03 -6.34 6.22
C VAL A 28 5.64 -6.87 6.52
N GLY A 29 4.84 -6.08 7.23
CA GLY A 29 3.42 -6.32 7.46
C GLY A 29 2.57 -5.38 6.60
N CYS A 30 1.46 -5.89 6.08
CA CYS A 30 0.46 -5.12 5.38
C CYS A 30 -0.86 -5.24 6.13
N SER A 31 -1.45 -4.13 6.51
CA SER A 31 -2.76 -4.11 7.15
C SER A 31 -3.86 -4.51 6.17
N ARG A 32 -4.90 -5.14 6.69
CA ARG A 32 -6.09 -5.57 5.95
C ARG A 32 -7.31 -5.08 6.70
N HIS A 33 -8.30 -4.54 5.95
CA HIS A 33 -9.52 -4.01 6.54
C HIS A 33 -9.23 -2.99 7.65
N ALA A 34 -8.46 -1.96 7.29
CA ALA A 34 -7.91 -0.98 8.20
C ALA A 34 -8.87 0.18 8.55
N ALA A 35 -10.11 0.16 8.07
CA ALA A 35 -11.08 1.22 8.40
C ALA A 35 -11.23 1.36 9.92
N ARG A 36 -11.19 2.59 10.41
CA ARG A 36 -11.35 2.89 11.85
C ARG A 36 -12.76 2.58 12.34
N ASP A 37 -13.75 2.77 11.48
CA ASP A 37 -15.12 2.36 11.76
C ASP A 37 -15.26 0.84 11.55
N ILE A 38 -15.21 0.11 12.66
CA ILE A 38 -15.35 -1.35 12.68
C ILE A 38 -16.72 -1.79 12.13
N VAL A 39 -17.76 -0.97 12.28
CA VAL A 39 -19.10 -1.28 11.77
C VAL A 39 -19.10 -1.31 10.25
N VAL A 40 -18.46 -0.31 9.61
CA VAL A 40 -18.29 -0.28 8.13
C VAL A 40 -17.46 -1.47 7.66
N THR A 41 -16.39 -1.81 8.40
CA THR A 41 -15.55 -2.96 8.08
C THR A 41 -16.31 -4.27 8.18
N ASP A 42 -17.13 -4.43 9.22
CA ASP A 42 -17.97 -5.63 9.42
C ASP A 42 -19.07 -5.71 8.36
N GLU A 43 -19.68 -4.62 7.98
CA GLU A 43 -20.68 -4.57 6.88
C GLU A 43 -20.05 -4.94 5.54
N SER A 44 -18.87 -4.42 5.21
CA SER A 44 -18.13 -4.80 4.01
C SER A 44 -17.81 -6.29 4.00
N LEU A 45 -17.41 -6.85 5.13
CA LEU A 45 -17.14 -8.29 5.27
C LEU A 45 -18.41 -9.12 5.13
N VAL A 46 -19.56 -8.62 5.61
CA VAL A 46 -20.88 -9.27 5.46
C VAL A 46 -21.28 -9.27 3.98
N GLU A 47 -21.04 -8.18 3.26
CA GLU A 47 -21.36 -8.09 1.83
C GLU A 47 -20.50 -9.04 0.99
N ILE A 48 -19.20 -9.07 1.22
CA ILE A 48 -18.29 -10.03 0.58
C ILE A 48 -18.69 -11.47 0.92
N ARG A 49 -19.13 -11.78 2.14
CA ARG A 49 -19.63 -13.10 2.52
C ARG A 49 -20.97 -13.46 1.85
N LYS A 50 -21.87 -12.49 1.65
CA LYS A 50 -23.13 -12.70 0.92
C LYS A 50 -22.88 -13.10 -0.53
N ASP A 51 -21.81 -12.57 -1.14
CA ASP A 51 -21.37 -12.98 -2.47
C ASP A 51 -20.72 -14.37 -2.48
N GLY A 52 -20.65 -15.03 -1.33
CA GLY A 52 -20.18 -16.41 -1.15
C GLY A 52 -18.66 -16.53 -1.07
N TYR A 53 -17.92 -15.45 -0.81
CA TYR A 53 -16.48 -15.53 -0.53
C TYR A 53 -16.23 -16.04 0.89
N GLN A 54 -15.28 -16.94 1.03
CA GLN A 54 -14.77 -17.35 2.33
C GLN A 54 -13.65 -16.38 2.75
N ILE A 55 -13.91 -15.57 3.77
CA ILE A 55 -12.91 -14.69 4.36
C ILE A 55 -12.33 -15.41 5.56
N HIS A 56 -11.08 -15.81 5.47
CA HIS A 56 -10.40 -16.54 6.53
C HIS A 56 -9.94 -15.64 7.70
N GLN A 57 -9.87 -14.33 7.50
CA GLN A 57 -9.51 -13.37 8.56
C GLN A 57 -10.28 -12.06 8.41
N ALA A 58 -10.86 -11.61 9.52
CA ALA A 58 -11.27 -10.21 9.74
C ALA A 58 -10.03 -9.28 9.74
N ALA A 59 -10.18 -8.01 10.12
CA ALA A 59 -9.07 -7.07 10.27
C ALA A 59 -7.79 -7.74 10.83
N GLY A 60 -6.65 -7.50 10.21
CA GLY A 60 -5.41 -8.14 10.63
C GLY A 60 -4.21 -7.75 9.77
N ILE A 61 -3.08 -8.38 10.06
CA ILE A 61 -1.84 -8.21 9.32
C ILE A 61 -1.58 -9.43 8.46
N CYS A 62 -1.33 -9.24 7.17
CA CYS A 62 -0.65 -10.23 6.34
C CYS A 62 0.81 -9.83 6.16
N PHE A 63 1.70 -10.80 6.03
CA PHE A 63 3.12 -10.54 5.82
C PHE A 63 3.46 -10.63 4.33
N ARG A 64 4.29 -9.70 3.88
CA ARG A 64 4.92 -9.71 2.55
C ARG A 64 6.38 -10.09 2.69
N SER A 65 6.94 -10.72 1.68
CA SER A 65 8.39 -10.96 1.63
C SER A 65 9.15 -9.64 1.73
N ARG A 66 10.14 -9.57 2.59
CA ARG A 66 11.02 -8.40 2.72
C ARG A 66 11.75 -8.02 1.44
N TYR A 67 11.84 -8.92 0.48
CA TYR A 67 12.44 -8.67 -0.84
C TYR A 67 11.49 -7.97 -1.82
N LEU A 68 10.22 -7.85 -1.45
CA LEU A 68 9.16 -7.23 -2.24
C LEU A 68 8.75 -5.87 -1.66
N ILE A 69 9.75 -5.08 -1.25
CA ILE A 69 9.58 -3.68 -0.86
C ILE A 69 10.76 -2.86 -1.38
N THR A 70 10.50 -1.68 -1.93
CA THR A 70 11.52 -0.90 -2.64
C THR A 70 11.24 0.61 -2.58
N ASN A 71 12.29 1.44 -2.87
CA ASN A 71 12.14 2.88 -3.14
C ASN A 71 12.28 3.21 -4.63
N GLU A 72 12.26 2.22 -5.52
CA GLU A 72 12.51 2.41 -6.95
C GLU A 72 11.37 3.18 -7.64
N GLN A 73 11.69 3.77 -8.78
CA GLN A 73 10.75 4.51 -9.64
C GLN A 73 10.15 3.62 -10.75
N THR A 74 10.46 2.34 -10.74
CA THR A 74 9.90 1.35 -11.66
C THR A 74 9.77 0.04 -10.93
N ILE A 75 8.64 -0.64 -11.10
CA ILE A 75 8.43 -2.01 -10.67
C ILE A 75 8.15 -2.89 -11.88
N GLU A 76 8.62 -4.13 -11.80
CA GLU A 76 8.32 -5.17 -12.77
C GLU A 76 7.19 -6.05 -12.24
N VAL A 77 6.23 -6.34 -13.11
CA VAL A 77 5.06 -7.18 -12.81
C VAL A 77 4.89 -8.25 -13.88
N GLN A 78 4.32 -9.41 -13.52
CA GLN A 78 4.17 -10.50 -14.49
C GLN A 78 3.17 -10.16 -15.59
N GLY A 79 2.08 -9.49 -15.28
CA GLY A 79 1.07 -9.05 -16.24
C GLY A 79 0.56 -7.65 -15.90
N PRO A 80 -0.17 -6.97 -16.80
CA PRO A 80 -0.59 -5.58 -16.59
C PRO A 80 -1.70 -5.42 -15.56
N GLN A 81 -2.38 -6.49 -15.16
CA GLN A 81 -3.56 -6.44 -14.28
C GLN A 81 -3.17 -6.23 -12.80
N THR A 82 -2.48 -5.15 -12.53
CA THR A 82 -2.00 -4.79 -11.19
C THR A 82 -2.38 -3.36 -10.84
N SER A 83 -2.57 -3.06 -9.57
CA SER A 83 -2.87 -1.70 -9.11
C SER A 83 -2.26 -1.40 -7.76
N GLY A 84 -1.88 -0.12 -7.57
CA GLY A 84 -1.41 0.41 -6.28
C GLY A 84 -2.57 0.82 -5.35
N GLU A 85 -2.26 0.90 -4.08
CA GLU A 85 -3.10 1.46 -3.03
C GLU A 85 -2.21 2.34 -2.15
N VAL A 86 -2.53 3.64 -2.04
CA VAL A 86 -1.74 4.53 -1.19
C VAL A 86 -1.97 4.19 0.28
N GLU A 87 -0.88 4.09 1.06
CA GLU A 87 -0.91 3.75 2.48
C GLU A 87 0.13 4.55 3.26
N PHE A 88 -0.14 4.86 4.53
CA PHE A 88 0.96 5.28 5.40
C PHE A 88 1.91 4.11 5.62
N VAL A 89 3.18 4.42 5.79
CA VAL A 89 4.22 3.41 6.06
C VAL A 89 4.94 3.76 7.35
N ALA A 90 4.92 2.86 8.32
CA ALA A 90 5.74 2.98 9.52
C ALA A 90 6.99 2.11 9.39
N VAL A 91 8.15 2.70 9.68
CA VAL A 91 9.46 2.02 9.63
C VAL A 91 10.15 2.17 10.98
N VAL A 92 10.59 1.07 11.55
CA VAL A 92 11.32 1.05 12.83
C VAL A 92 12.82 1.01 12.57
N TYR A 93 13.54 1.97 13.13
CA TYR A 93 14.99 2.06 13.02
C TYR A 93 15.62 2.63 14.29
N LYS A 94 16.52 1.86 14.90
CA LYS A 94 17.23 2.20 16.16
C LYS A 94 16.32 2.57 17.32
N GLY A 95 15.18 1.87 17.40
CA GLY A 95 14.18 2.06 18.44
C GLY A 95 13.20 3.21 18.18
N ASP A 96 13.44 4.06 17.16
CA ASP A 96 12.55 5.13 16.74
C ASP A 96 11.59 4.64 15.64
N VAL A 97 10.43 5.29 15.52
CA VAL A 97 9.47 5.04 14.45
C VAL A 97 9.44 6.23 13.50
N PHE A 98 9.55 5.95 12.21
CA PHE A 98 9.47 6.94 11.14
C PHE A 98 8.26 6.66 10.26
N ILE A 99 7.58 7.74 9.87
CA ILE A 99 6.38 7.69 9.02
C ILE A 99 6.73 8.18 7.63
N SER A 100 6.42 7.35 6.66
CA SER A 100 6.49 7.64 5.24
C SER A 100 5.14 7.33 4.58
N VAL A 101 5.08 7.39 3.27
CA VAL A 101 3.95 6.99 2.45
C VAL A 101 4.43 5.97 1.42
N GLY A 102 3.57 5.02 1.08
CA GLY A 102 3.88 3.98 0.11
C GLY A 102 2.68 3.54 -0.68
N SER A 103 2.94 2.60 -1.57
CA SER A 103 1.91 1.90 -2.33
C SER A 103 1.98 0.41 -2.02
N ASP A 104 0.88 -0.13 -1.51
CA ASP A 104 0.66 -1.56 -1.46
C ASP A 104 0.16 -2.03 -2.82
N HIS A 105 1.11 -2.31 -3.73
CA HIS A 105 0.79 -2.77 -5.07
C HIS A 105 0.36 -4.24 -5.06
N ASN A 106 -0.68 -4.57 -5.83
CA ASN A 106 -1.32 -5.89 -5.83
C ASN A 106 -1.53 -6.43 -7.25
N ASP A 107 -1.34 -7.73 -7.43
CA ASP A 107 -1.76 -8.45 -8.61
C ASP A 107 -3.26 -8.76 -8.52
N ARG A 108 -4.05 -8.12 -9.36
CA ARG A 108 -5.51 -8.25 -9.37
C ARG A 108 -5.97 -9.48 -10.15
N SER A 109 -5.20 -9.93 -11.14
CA SER A 109 -5.50 -11.15 -11.89
C SER A 109 -5.43 -12.38 -10.99
N LEU A 110 -4.52 -12.38 -10.02
CA LEU A 110 -4.40 -13.47 -9.06
C LEU A 110 -5.62 -13.55 -8.13
N VAL A 111 -6.20 -12.40 -7.75
CA VAL A 111 -7.44 -12.36 -6.95
C VAL A 111 -8.60 -12.96 -7.76
N GLU A 112 -8.77 -12.58 -9.03
CA GLU A 112 -9.80 -13.12 -9.91
C GLU A 112 -9.63 -14.63 -10.14
N LEU A 113 -8.41 -15.08 -10.45
CA LEU A 113 -8.09 -16.49 -10.67
C LEU A 113 -8.39 -17.37 -9.44
N TRP A 114 -7.98 -16.92 -8.25
CA TRP A 114 -8.25 -17.66 -7.01
C TRP A 114 -9.74 -17.75 -6.73
N THR A 115 -10.49 -16.68 -6.99
CA THR A 115 -11.95 -16.68 -6.86
C THR A 115 -12.60 -17.70 -7.79
N ALA A 116 -12.16 -17.77 -9.05
CA ALA A 116 -12.68 -18.69 -10.05
C ALA A 116 -12.33 -20.16 -9.75
N MET A 117 -11.09 -20.44 -9.36
CA MET A 117 -10.59 -21.82 -9.18
C MET A 117 -10.96 -22.45 -7.84
N LEU A 118 -10.98 -21.66 -6.77
CA LEU A 118 -11.17 -22.17 -5.40
C LEU A 118 -12.56 -21.88 -4.82
N GLY A 119 -13.53 -21.55 -5.68
CA GLY A 119 -14.90 -21.38 -5.24
C GLY A 119 -15.09 -20.22 -4.27
N LYS A 120 -14.69 -19.02 -4.68
CA LYS A 120 -14.91 -17.79 -3.91
C LYS A 120 -14.04 -17.64 -2.64
N VAL A 121 -12.81 -18.15 -2.67
CA VAL A 121 -11.80 -17.89 -1.63
C VAL A 121 -11.05 -16.60 -1.98
N TYR A 122 -11.16 -15.60 -1.10
CA TYR A 122 -10.44 -14.34 -1.24
C TYR A 122 -9.14 -14.37 -0.43
N ASP A 123 -7.97 -14.38 -1.08
CA ASP A 123 -6.65 -14.34 -0.44
C ASP A 123 -5.77 -13.21 -0.99
N THR A 124 -5.92 -12.02 -0.39
CA THR A 124 -5.12 -10.85 -0.75
C THR A 124 -3.64 -10.99 -0.39
N ALA A 125 -3.29 -11.86 0.55
CA ALA A 125 -1.90 -12.04 0.95
C ALA A 125 -1.06 -12.59 -0.20
N LYS A 126 -1.61 -13.52 -0.99
CA LYS A 126 -0.89 -14.10 -2.15
C LYS A 126 -0.72 -13.09 -3.28
N SER A 127 -1.74 -12.27 -3.55
CA SER A 127 -1.65 -11.23 -4.58
C SER A 127 -0.55 -10.20 -4.29
N LYS A 128 -0.28 -9.94 -3.00
CA LYS A 128 0.80 -9.06 -2.54
C LYS A 128 2.21 -9.68 -2.67
N GLN A 129 2.32 -11.00 -2.84
CA GLN A 129 3.62 -11.69 -3.02
C GLN A 129 4.09 -11.71 -4.47
N MET A 130 3.28 -11.26 -5.42
CA MET A 130 3.64 -11.27 -6.84
C MET A 130 4.25 -9.95 -7.31
N VAL A 131 4.14 -8.89 -6.53
CA VAL A 131 4.54 -7.54 -6.93
C VAL A 131 5.20 -6.80 -5.77
N PRO A 132 6.16 -5.88 -6.02
CA PRO A 132 6.77 -5.07 -4.97
C PRO A 132 5.79 -4.03 -4.40
N ALA A 133 5.89 -3.75 -3.09
CA ALA A 133 5.39 -2.52 -2.51
C ALA A 133 6.43 -1.41 -2.71
N VAL A 134 5.99 -0.19 -2.97
CA VAL A 134 6.88 0.96 -3.19
C VAL A 134 6.72 1.95 -2.05
N VAL A 135 7.85 2.40 -1.47
CA VAL A 135 7.88 3.35 -0.35
C VAL A 135 8.63 4.61 -0.77
N ALA A 136 8.09 5.77 -0.45
CA ALA A 136 8.80 7.03 -0.64
C ALA A 136 10.06 7.08 0.23
N LYS A 137 11.11 7.76 -0.26
CA LYS A 137 12.32 7.97 0.56
C LYS A 137 12.09 8.96 1.70
N GLY A 138 11.26 9.99 1.48
CA GLY A 138 10.93 10.96 2.51
C GLY A 138 10.29 10.30 3.72
N ALA A 139 10.68 10.73 4.92
CA ALA A 139 10.11 10.24 6.17
C ALA A 139 10.12 11.30 7.26
N TRP A 140 9.15 11.23 8.17
CA TRP A 140 9.06 12.08 9.36
C TRP A 140 9.16 11.23 10.63
N PRO A 141 9.79 11.71 11.72
CA PRO A 141 9.65 11.09 13.02
C PRO A 141 8.18 10.98 13.42
N TYR A 142 7.77 9.84 13.96
CA TYR A 142 6.39 9.65 14.41
C TYR A 142 6.00 10.65 15.48
N ASP A 143 6.93 10.98 16.37
CA ASP A 143 6.72 11.98 17.43
C ASP A 143 6.36 13.37 16.91
N ASP A 144 6.79 13.72 15.70
CA ASP A 144 6.46 15.00 15.07
C ASP A 144 5.01 15.07 14.56
N VAL A 145 4.37 13.93 14.31
CA VAL A 145 3.06 13.85 13.65
C VAL A 145 1.95 13.23 14.50
N LYS A 146 2.30 12.48 15.54
CA LYS A 146 1.30 11.75 16.36
C LYS A 146 0.23 12.65 16.99
N GLY A 147 0.57 13.91 17.31
CA GLY A 147 -0.34 14.86 17.93
C GLY A 147 -1.43 15.42 17.00
N HIS A 148 -1.27 15.25 15.69
CA HIS A 148 -2.22 15.65 14.66
C HIS A 148 -2.37 14.59 13.56
N TRP A 149 -2.18 13.32 13.93
CA TRP A 149 -2.24 12.16 13.05
C TRP A 149 -3.49 12.16 12.17
N ASP A 150 -4.64 12.44 12.76
CA ASP A 150 -5.94 12.43 12.10
C ASP A 150 -6.13 13.52 11.03
N ASP A 151 -5.30 14.55 11.04
CA ASP A 151 -5.36 15.64 10.06
C ASP A 151 -4.58 15.33 8.78
N ILE A 152 -3.66 14.35 8.81
CA ILE A 152 -2.82 13.98 7.68
C ILE A 152 -3.68 13.39 6.55
N VAL A 153 -3.40 13.82 5.31
CA VAL A 153 -4.13 13.42 4.10
C VAL A 153 -3.23 12.58 3.21
N LEU A 154 -3.76 11.45 2.74
CA LEU A 154 -3.13 10.63 1.71
C LEU A 154 -3.87 10.82 0.39
N LYS A 155 -3.10 10.93 -0.70
CA LYS A 155 -3.63 11.05 -2.05
C LYS A 155 -2.87 10.15 -3.00
N SER A 156 -3.57 9.63 -3.98
CA SER A 156 -2.93 8.98 -5.12
C SER A 156 -3.55 9.40 -6.43
N TYR A 157 -2.77 9.24 -7.49
CA TYR A 157 -3.14 9.59 -8.85
C TYR A 157 -2.60 8.51 -9.79
N VAL A 158 -3.26 8.34 -10.91
CA VAL A 158 -2.87 7.44 -12.00
C VAL A 158 -2.97 8.14 -13.33
N THR A 159 -2.27 7.65 -14.35
CA THR A 159 -2.45 8.13 -15.72
C THR A 159 -3.53 7.30 -16.41
N ALA A 160 -4.61 7.97 -16.82
CA ALA A 160 -5.68 7.40 -17.61
C ALA A 160 -5.87 8.25 -18.88
N SER A 161 -5.88 7.60 -20.05
CA SER A 161 -6.00 8.29 -21.36
C SER A 161 -5.01 9.46 -21.55
N GLY A 162 -3.78 9.28 -21.02
CA GLY A 162 -2.71 10.29 -21.09
C GLY A 162 -2.86 11.47 -20.12
N GLN A 163 -3.81 11.42 -19.20
CA GLN A 163 -4.03 12.47 -18.20
C GLN A 163 -3.86 11.92 -16.78
N LYS A 164 -3.26 12.71 -15.89
CA LYS A 164 -3.17 12.40 -14.47
C LYS A 164 -4.54 12.64 -13.83
N VAL A 165 -5.15 11.59 -13.28
CA VAL A 165 -6.46 11.64 -12.61
C VAL A 165 -6.32 11.28 -11.13
N PRO A 166 -7.08 11.93 -10.22
CA PRO A 166 -7.15 11.53 -8.82
C PRO A 166 -7.68 10.09 -8.71
N TYR A 167 -7.03 9.28 -7.86
CA TYR A 167 -7.37 7.86 -7.71
C TYR A 167 -7.86 7.53 -6.30
N GLN A 168 -7.16 7.99 -5.27
CA GLN A 168 -7.60 7.89 -3.87
C GLN A 168 -7.32 9.22 -3.17
N GLU A 169 -8.18 9.58 -2.22
CA GLU A 169 -7.98 10.69 -1.29
C GLU A 169 -8.73 10.40 0.01
N TYR A 170 -8.01 10.41 1.14
CA TYR A 170 -8.59 10.17 2.46
C TYR A 170 -7.67 10.68 3.56
N ARG A 171 -8.21 10.78 4.78
CA ARG A 171 -7.47 11.18 5.98
C ARG A 171 -7.02 9.95 6.76
N LEU A 172 -5.94 10.07 7.52
CA LEU A 172 -5.54 9.03 8.47
C LEU A 172 -6.58 8.81 9.58
N ALA A 173 -7.46 9.79 9.82
CA ALA A 173 -8.65 9.64 10.67
C ALA A 173 -9.58 8.50 10.24
N ASP A 174 -9.59 8.15 8.96
CA ASP A 174 -10.49 7.12 8.40
C ASP A 174 -9.94 5.70 8.64
N LEU A 175 -8.68 5.59 9.06
CA LEU A 175 -7.98 4.32 9.27
C LEU A 175 -7.64 4.08 10.74
N LEU A 176 -7.40 2.82 11.07
CA LEU A 176 -6.75 2.43 12.33
C LEU A 176 -5.41 3.15 12.44
N ASP A 177 -5.16 3.80 13.57
CA ASP A 177 -3.95 4.56 13.82
C ASP A 177 -2.73 3.65 14.10
N LEU A 178 -1.55 4.23 14.11
CA LEU A 178 -0.33 3.48 14.37
C LEU A 178 -0.28 2.91 15.79
N GLU A 179 -0.86 3.58 16.79
CA GLU A 179 -0.89 3.10 18.19
C GLU A 179 -1.68 1.80 18.31
N TYR A 180 -2.75 1.63 17.50
CA TYR A 180 -3.47 0.38 17.42
C TYR A 180 -2.53 -0.79 17.06
N TYR A 181 -1.65 -0.60 16.07
CA TYR A 181 -0.71 -1.63 15.63
C TYR A 181 0.46 -1.81 16.62
N LEU A 182 1.03 -0.72 17.14
CA LEU A 182 2.11 -0.77 18.12
C LEU A 182 1.69 -1.50 19.41
N SER A 183 0.43 -1.39 19.81
CA SER A 183 -0.08 -2.07 21.00
C SER A 183 -0.32 -3.57 20.80
N ARG A 184 -0.54 -4.04 19.56
CA ARG A 184 -0.95 -5.42 19.23
C ARG A 184 0.13 -6.22 18.50
N CYS A 185 1.05 -5.56 17.82
CA CYS A 185 2.05 -6.19 16.97
C CYS A 185 3.45 -6.05 17.58
N SER A 186 3.86 -7.00 18.43
CA SER A 186 5.18 -6.97 19.10
C SER A 186 6.33 -6.86 18.10
N TRP A 187 6.21 -7.50 16.94
CA TRP A 187 7.23 -7.46 15.89
C TRP A 187 7.47 -6.04 15.32
N LEU A 188 6.48 -5.15 15.42
CA LEU A 188 6.60 -3.76 14.93
C LEU A 188 7.49 -2.89 15.85
N ARG A 189 8.05 -3.46 16.90
CA ARG A 189 9.04 -2.81 17.78
C ARG A 189 10.48 -3.20 17.46
N GLU A 190 10.66 -4.11 16.51
CA GLU A 190 11.97 -4.61 16.12
C GLU A 190 12.56 -3.76 14.98
N ASP A 191 13.85 -3.45 15.07
CA ASP A 191 14.58 -2.72 14.02
C ASP A 191 14.48 -3.42 12.67
N GLY A 192 14.18 -2.65 11.63
CA GLY A 192 13.98 -3.16 10.27
C GLY A 192 12.57 -3.68 10.01
N SER A 193 11.63 -3.47 10.95
CA SER A 193 10.21 -3.73 10.72
C SER A 193 9.57 -2.59 9.93
N VAL A 194 8.72 -2.97 8.96
CA VAL A 194 7.95 -2.06 8.12
C VAL A 194 6.48 -2.47 8.15
N LEU A 195 5.59 -1.51 8.36
CA LEU A 195 4.13 -1.68 8.28
C LEU A 195 3.57 -0.78 7.18
N LEU A 196 2.80 -1.37 6.27
CA LEU A 196 1.86 -0.66 5.41
C LEU A 196 0.50 -0.66 6.12
N GLY A 197 -0.06 0.53 6.36
CA GLY A 197 -1.14 0.74 7.35
C GLY A 197 -2.56 0.58 6.81
N GLY A 198 -2.71 0.17 5.55
CA GLY A 198 -4.01 0.02 4.91
C GLY A 198 -4.45 1.26 4.13
N SER A 199 -5.44 1.06 3.28
CA SER A 199 -5.95 2.08 2.37
C SER A 199 -7.47 2.22 2.47
N SER A 200 -7.97 3.33 1.92
CA SER A 200 -9.38 3.59 1.70
C SER A 200 -9.79 3.29 0.25
N SER A 201 -11.07 3.44 -0.05
CA SER A 201 -11.66 3.16 -1.36
C SER A 201 -11.08 4.05 -2.47
N ILE A 202 -11.14 3.56 -3.70
CA ILE A 202 -10.86 4.34 -4.90
C ILE A 202 -12.01 5.32 -5.15
N LEU A 203 -11.69 6.51 -5.65
CA LEU A 203 -12.66 7.57 -5.89
C LEU A 203 -13.65 7.17 -7.00
N SER A 204 -14.94 7.46 -6.80
CA SER A 204 -15.98 7.23 -7.79
C SER A 204 -15.86 8.11 -9.06
N SER A 205 -15.01 9.14 -9.01
CA SER A 205 -14.70 10.01 -10.14
C SER A 205 -13.67 9.44 -11.13
N VAL A 206 -13.05 8.31 -10.80
CA VAL A 206 -12.13 7.60 -11.71
C VAL A 206 -12.93 7.13 -12.94
N PRO A 207 -12.38 7.22 -14.18
CA PRO A 207 -13.06 6.73 -15.37
C PRO A 207 -13.51 5.26 -15.22
N PRO A 208 -14.73 4.90 -15.68
CA PRO A 208 -15.33 3.58 -15.41
C PRO A 208 -14.60 2.41 -16.08
N ASP A 209 -13.79 2.69 -17.10
CA ASP A 209 -12.93 1.71 -17.78
C ASP A 209 -11.59 1.50 -17.07
N VAL A 210 -11.26 2.32 -16.07
CA VAL A 210 -10.08 2.16 -15.22
C VAL A 210 -10.43 1.31 -13.99
N TYR A 211 -9.49 0.50 -13.51
CA TYR A 211 -9.69 -0.34 -12.32
C TYR A 211 -10.08 0.48 -11.10
N GLN A 212 -11.22 0.12 -10.48
CA GLN A 212 -11.81 0.79 -9.31
C GLN A 212 -12.11 -0.19 -8.16
N GLY A 213 -11.50 -1.38 -8.16
CA GLY A 213 -11.76 -2.39 -7.15
C GLY A 213 -12.84 -3.42 -7.52
N GLN A 214 -13.36 -3.37 -8.76
CA GLN A 214 -14.36 -4.33 -9.23
C GLN A 214 -13.81 -5.76 -9.30
N SER A 215 -14.68 -6.75 -9.05
CA SER A 215 -14.32 -8.17 -9.04
C SER A 215 -14.10 -8.76 -10.42
N SER A 216 -14.73 -8.21 -11.47
CA SER A 216 -14.49 -8.64 -12.87
C SER A 216 -13.50 -7.69 -13.54
N LEU A 217 -12.44 -8.26 -14.11
CA LEU A 217 -11.39 -7.51 -14.81
C LEU A 217 -11.61 -7.38 -16.32
N LYS A 218 -12.73 -7.92 -16.81
CA LYS A 218 -13.05 -7.87 -18.25
C LYS A 218 -13.34 -6.43 -18.72
N GLY A 219 -12.54 -5.95 -19.69
CA GLY A 219 -12.68 -4.61 -20.25
C GLY A 219 -12.16 -3.49 -19.33
N VAL A 220 -11.40 -3.85 -18.28
CA VAL A 220 -10.81 -2.91 -17.34
C VAL A 220 -9.38 -2.58 -17.77
N THR A 221 -9.03 -1.30 -17.76
CA THR A 221 -7.70 -0.79 -18.01
C THR A 221 -6.95 -0.62 -16.69
N PHE A 222 -5.70 -1.07 -16.65
CA PHE A 222 -4.82 -0.87 -15.50
C PHE A 222 -3.80 0.22 -15.83
N PRO A 223 -3.65 1.22 -14.94
CA PRO A 223 -2.74 2.33 -15.16
C PRO A 223 -1.28 1.87 -15.22
N PRO A 224 -0.46 2.45 -16.13
CA PRO A 224 0.95 2.09 -16.26
C PRO A 224 1.85 2.76 -15.22
N ASP A 225 1.29 3.55 -14.33
CA ASP A 225 1.99 4.30 -13.29
C ASP A 225 1.12 4.47 -12.03
N PHE A 226 1.79 4.88 -10.96
CA PHE A 226 1.13 5.23 -9.72
C PHE A 226 1.89 6.36 -9.02
N HIS A 227 1.19 7.45 -8.71
CA HIS A 227 1.72 8.59 -7.97
C HIS A 227 1.01 8.67 -6.63
N PHE A 228 1.75 8.95 -5.57
CA PHE A 228 1.15 9.06 -4.25
C PHE A 228 1.85 10.10 -3.39
N GLU A 229 1.09 10.66 -2.46
CA GLU A 229 1.59 11.67 -1.54
C GLU A 229 0.90 11.58 -0.18
N MET A 230 1.61 12.04 0.84
CA MET A 230 1.13 12.25 2.19
C MET A 230 1.37 13.71 2.55
N PHE A 231 0.29 14.43 2.83
CA PHE A 231 0.29 15.84 3.18
C PHE A 231 -0.03 16.06 4.66
N ASP A 232 0.84 16.74 5.35
CA ASP A 232 0.67 17.22 6.73
C ASP A 232 0.21 18.67 6.69
N PRO A 233 -1.08 18.97 6.92
CA PRO A 233 -1.60 20.34 6.84
C PRO A 233 -1.17 21.22 8.02
N VAL A 234 -0.80 20.63 9.15
CA VAL A 234 -0.38 21.34 10.36
C VAL A 234 1.03 21.90 10.17
N LEU A 235 1.95 21.06 9.72
CA LEU A 235 3.36 21.45 9.49
C LEU A 235 3.61 21.88 8.03
N LYS A 236 2.57 21.86 7.17
CA LYS A 236 2.61 22.30 5.76
C LYS A 236 3.73 21.65 4.95
N ARG A 237 3.86 20.33 5.07
CA ARG A 237 4.89 19.55 4.41
C ARG A 237 4.29 18.34 3.69
N THR A 238 4.98 17.86 2.67
CA THR A 238 4.52 16.73 1.85
C THR A 238 5.66 15.73 1.64
N ILE A 239 5.33 14.46 1.69
CA ILE A 239 6.14 13.38 1.14
C ILE A 239 5.42 12.87 -0.10
N ALA A 240 6.11 12.73 -1.21
CA ALA A 240 5.56 12.23 -2.45
C ALA A 240 6.53 11.28 -3.16
N HIS A 241 5.99 10.36 -3.94
CA HIS A 241 6.75 9.48 -4.81
C HIS A 241 5.89 9.06 -6.01
N SER A 242 6.54 8.53 -7.04
CA SER A 242 5.87 7.97 -8.20
C SER A 242 6.70 6.83 -8.78
N TYR A 243 6.01 5.87 -9.40
CA TYR A 243 6.67 4.79 -10.10
C TYR A 243 5.90 4.37 -11.35
N ALA A 244 6.64 3.83 -12.32
CA ALA A 244 6.10 3.17 -13.49
C ALA A 244 5.90 1.68 -13.23
N VAL A 245 4.90 1.09 -13.87
CA VAL A 245 4.62 -0.35 -13.85
C VAL A 245 5.03 -0.94 -15.19
N LEU A 246 6.06 -1.80 -15.18
CA LEU A 246 6.57 -2.49 -16.35
C LEU A 246 6.05 -3.93 -16.37
N SER A 247 5.17 -4.25 -17.32
CA SER A 247 4.74 -5.63 -17.53
C SER A 247 5.84 -6.43 -18.23
N LEU A 248 6.18 -7.60 -17.67
CA LEU A 248 7.10 -8.56 -18.28
C LEU A 248 6.43 -9.43 -19.34
N GLU A 249 5.10 -9.45 -19.37
CA GLU A 249 4.36 -10.06 -20.50
C GLU A 249 4.46 -9.14 -21.71
N ASP A 250 5.19 -9.58 -22.71
CA ASP A 250 5.14 -8.98 -24.04
C ASP A 250 4.04 -9.69 -24.84
N PRO A 251 2.91 -9.01 -25.14
CA PRO A 251 1.85 -9.61 -25.95
C PRO A 251 2.29 -10.02 -27.37
N GLY A 252 3.49 -9.63 -27.79
CA GLY A 252 4.08 -9.96 -29.08
C GLY A 252 5.15 -11.04 -29.07
N SER A 253 5.65 -11.48 -27.90
CA SER A 253 6.86 -12.31 -27.81
C SER A 253 6.64 -13.81 -27.89
N LEU A 254 5.41 -14.31 -27.81
CA LEU A 254 5.07 -15.72 -27.92
C LEU A 254 3.90 -15.97 -28.86
N SER A 255 4.09 -15.72 -30.15
CA SER A 255 3.35 -16.44 -31.18
C SER A 255 4.03 -17.80 -31.36
N LEU A 256 3.58 -18.78 -30.59
CA LEU A 256 3.84 -20.19 -30.90
C LEU A 256 2.96 -20.65 -32.06
#